data_c7089cc79ea65bc7a837c57a49b4ae93
#
_entry.id   c7089cc79ea65bc7a837c57a49b4ae93
#
_cell.length_a   1.000
_cell.length_b   1.000
_cell.length_c   1.000
_cell.angle_alpha   90.00
_cell.angle_beta   90.00
_cell.angle_gamma   90.00
#
_symmetry.space_group_name_H-M   'P 1'
#
loop_
_entity.id
_entity.type
_entity.pdbx_description
1 polymer ?
#
loop_
_entity_poly.entity_id
_entity_poly.type
_entity_poly.pdbx_seq_one_letter_code
_entity_poly.pdbx_strand_id
1 'polypeptide(L)'
;MSEPAVTRHSPPDGAPLDSQLQAMLLHHEIESFNARYAQALDEQRLSDWTEMFTDDALYVILSRENHDRGLPVGLIYCENKRMIHDRAFALMETSMFAPRYLRHIIANQVVVSVESDGTIKSRANYVVLQVLFDRPDATLHQVGVYYDVFRRVGGELKLAERRCVYDNLLVPNALCIPV
;
A
#
# COMPACT_ATOMS: atom_id res chain seq x y z
N MET A 1 -16.75 -8.82 17.74
CA MET A 1 -16.52 -9.84 16.69
C MET A 1 -15.04 -10.14 16.71
N SER A 2 -14.66 -11.39 16.98
CA SER A 2 -13.24 -11.78 17.10
C SER A 2 -12.60 -11.77 15.72
N GLU A 3 -11.48 -11.07 15.60
CA GLU A 3 -10.60 -11.10 14.43
C GLU A 3 -10.22 -12.55 14.11
N PRO A 4 -10.26 -12.99 12.83
CA PRO A 4 -9.73 -14.31 12.50
C PRO A 4 -8.24 -14.31 12.81
N ALA A 5 -7.79 -15.29 13.59
CA ALA A 5 -6.39 -15.47 13.94
C ALA A 5 -5.52 -15.47 12.67
N VAL A 6 -4.63 -14.50 12.54
CA VAL A 6 -3.67 -14.42 11.46
C VAL A 6 -2.70 -15.58 11.61
N THR A 7 -2.93 -16.64 10.85
CA THR A 7 -1.98 -17.75 10.76
C THR A 7 -0.74 -17.22 10.03
N ARG A 8 0.32 -16.96 10.76
CA ARG A 8 1.61 -16.58 10.16
C ARG A 8 2.06 -17.73 9.28
N HIS A 9 2.21 -17.47 7.99
CA HIS A 9 2.76 -18.43 7.05
C HIS A 9 4.30 -18.33 7.12
N SER A 10 4.87 -18.71 8.26
CA SER A 10 6.27 -19.13 8.31
C SER A 10 6.27 -20.58 7.85
N PRO A 11 7.18 -21.00 6.96
CA PRO A 11 7.28 -22.40 6.61
C PRO A 11 7.50 -23.19 7.93
N PRO A 12 6.82 -24.34 8.10
CA PRO A 12 6.99 -25.13 9.29
C PRO A 12 8.47 -25.53 9.44
N ASP A 13 8.98 -25.56 10.67
CA ASP A 13 10.32 -26.08 10.96
C ASP A 13 10.45 -27.47 10.33
N GLY A 14 11.37 -27.61 9.35
CA GLY A 14 11.54 -28.84 8.58
C GLY A 14 10.97 -28.82 7.17
N ALA A 15 10.43 -27.70 6.67
CA ALA A 15 10.04 -27.57 5.26
C ALA A 15 11.23 -27.82 4.32
N PRO A 16 11.04 -28.46 3.14
CA PRO A 16 12.08 -28.65 2.14
C PRO A 16 12.79 -27.33 1.81
N LEU A 17 14.11 -27.37 1.61
CA LEU A 17 14.92 -26.18 1.32
C LEU A 17 14.35 -25.34 0.17
N ASP A 18 13.82 -25.99 -0.87
CA ASP A 18 13.19 -25.32 -2.01
C ASP A 18 11.98 -24.48 -1.61
N SER A 19 11.14 -24.94 -0.68
CA SER A 19 9.97 -24.19 -0.21
C SER A 19 10.36 -22.99 0.64
N GLN A 20 11.41 -23.13 1.45
CA GLN A 20 11.96 -22.02 2.24
C GLN A 20 12.56 -20.96 1.32
N LEU A 21 13.31 -21.37 0.30
CA LEU A 21 13.89 -20.47 -0.69
C LEU A 21 12.81 -19.71 -1.47
N GLN A 22 11.74 -20.41 -1.92
CA GLN A 22 10.60 -19.78 -2.59
C GLN A 22 9.91 -18.74 -1.71
N ALA A 23 9.70 -19.04 -0.42
CA ALA A 23 9.12 -18.09 0.52
C ALA A 23 10.00 -16.85 0.72
N MET A 24 11.33 -17.03 0.82
CA MET A 24 12.29 -15.93 0.93
C MET A 24 12.31 -15.07 -0.34
N LEU A 25 12.30 -15.67 -1.52
CA LEU A 25 12.26 -14.96 -2.80
C LEU A 25 10.98 -14.15 -2.95
N LEU A 26 9.83 -14.74 -2.61
CA LEU A 26 8.56 -14.03 -2.63
C LEU A 26 8.56 -12.84 -1.66
N HIS A 27 9.05 -13.04 -0.43
CA HIS A 27 9.16 -11.97 0.55
C HIS A 27 10.02 -10.81 0.02
N HIS A 28 11.20 -11.12 -0.53
CA HIS A 28 12.10 -10.13 -1.13
C HIS A 28 11.47 -9.43 -2.34
N GLU A 29 10.72 -10.14 -3.17
CA GLU A 29 10.03 -9.56 -4.33
C GLU A 29 9.00 -8.51 -3.90
N ILE A 30 8.17 -8.82 -2.87
CA ILE A 30 7.18 -7.88 -2.34
C ILE A 30 7.87 -6.70 -1.63
N GLU A 31 8.96 -6.93 -0.89
CA GLU A 31 9.76 -5.87 -0.29
C GLU A 31 10.31 -4.92 -1.35
N SER A 32 10.89 -5.45 -2.43
CA SER A 32 11.38 -4.69 -3.57
C SER A 32 10.25 -3.95 -4.29
N PHE A 33 9.05 -4.55 -4.39
CA PHE A 33 7.86 -3.89 -4.92
C PHE A 33 7.48 -2.68 -4.05
N ASN A 34 7.39 -2.86 -2.74
CA ASN A 34 7.06 -1.78 -1.79
C ASN A 34 8.09 -0.65 -1.80
N ALA A 35 9.37 -0.96 -1.98
CA ALA A 35 10.42 0.05 -2.14
C ALA A 35 10.21 0.89 -3.41
N ARG A 36 9.89 0.26 -4.56
CA ARG A 36 9.57 0.99 -5.80
C ARG A 36 8.28 1.80 -5.68
N TYR A 37 7.26 1.27 -4.99
CA TYR A 37 6.01 1.96 -4.71
C TYR A 37 6.27 3.25 -3.91
N ALA A 38 6.99 3.15 -2.79
CA ALA A 38 7.39 4.29 -1.98
C ALA A 38 8.16 5.34 -2.77
N GLN A 39 9.16 4.90 -3.56
CA GLN A 39 9.95 5.78 -4.41
C GLN A 39 9.10 6.53 -5.45
N ALA A 40 8.17 5.83 -6.13
CA ALA A 40 7.33 6.44 -7.14
C ALA A 40 6.46 7.57 -6.55
N LEU A 41 5.94 7.38 -5.32
CA LEU A 41 5.17 8.40 -4.62
C LEU A 41 6.05 9.54 -4.09
N ASP A 42 7.19 9.24 -3.48
CA ASP A 42 8.12 10.22 -2.91
C ASP A 42 8.72 11.13 -3.98
N GLU A 43 8.96 10.61 -5.18
CA GLU A 43 9.46 11.34 -6.33
C GLU A 43 8.36 11.90 -7.23
N GLN A 44 7.09 11.75 -6.83
CA GLN A 44 5.89 12.19 -7.55
C GLN A 44 5.81 11.63 -8.99
N ARG A 45 6.36 10.44 -9.22
CA ARG A 45 6.25 9.71 -10.48
C ARG A 45 4.92 8.94 -10.52
N LEU A 46 3.80 9.69 -10.50
CA LEU A 46 2.46 9.12 -10.33
C LEU A 46 2.03 8.23 -11.50
N SER A 47 2.56 8.47 -12.71
CA SER A 47 2.34 7.57 -13.85
C SER A 47 2.92 6.18 -13.58
N ASP A 48 4.18 6.10 -13.07
CA ASP A 48 4.83 4.84 -12.73
C ASP A 48 4.07 4.12 -11.60
N TRP A 49 3.58 4.90 -10.62
CA TRP A 49 2.77 4.38 -9.53
C TRP A 49 1.48 3.72 -10.02
N THR A 50 0.76 4.34 -10.98
CA THR A 50 -0.48 3.74 -11.52
C THR A 50 -0.24 2.44 -12.28
N GLU A 51 0.94 2.27 -12.89
CA GLU A 51 1.30 1.03 -13.59
C GLU A 51 1.55 -0.16 -12.65
N MET A 52 1.68 0.07 -11.36
CA MET A 52 1.85 -0.97 -10.35
C MET A 52 0.55 -1.73 -10.03
N PHE A 53 -0.58 -1.29 -10.55
CA PHE A 53 -1.89 -1.86 -10.29
C PHE A 53 -2.41 -2.72 -11.45
N THR A 54 -3.26 -3.72 -11.12
CA THR A 54 -4.05 -4.44 -12.13
C THR A 54 -5.19 -3.57 -12.64
N ASP A 55 -5.79 -3.90 -13.79
CA ASP A 55 -6.85 -3.10 -14.41
C ASP A 55 -8.11 -3.01 -13.52
N ASP A 56 -8.41 -4.07 -12.79
CA ASP A 56 -9.53 -4.19 -11.84
C ASP A 56 -9.15 -3.90 -10.39
N ALA A 57 -8.04 -3.21 -10.16
CA ALA A 57 -7.51 -2.98 -8.83
C ALA A 57 -8.44 -2.14 -7.95
N LEU A 58 -8.47 -2.49 -6.67
CA LEU A 58 -9.10 -1.70 -5.62
C LEU A 58 -8.04 -0.96 -4.80
N TYR A 59 -8.12 0.37 -4.75
CA TYR A 59 -7.26 1.20 -3.91
C TYR A 59 -8.10 2.04 -2.95
N VAL A 60 -7.93 1.82 -1.65
CA VAL A 60 -8.74 2.47 -0.60
C VAL A 60 -7.85 3.03 0.50
N ILE A 61 -8.15 4.25 0.95
CA ILE A 61 -7.56 4.84 2.17
C ILE A 61 -8.71 5.08 3.15
N LEU A 62 -8.68 4.38 4.28
CA LEU A 62 -9.76 4.42 5.26
C LEU A 62 -9.21 4.39 6.70
N SER A 63 -10.02 4.88 7.65
CA SER A 63 -9.65 4.82 9.07
C SER A 63 -9.72 3.39 9.61
N ARG A 64 -8.92 3.10 10.64
CA ARG A 64 -9.01 1.84 11.37
C ARG A 64 -10.42 1.58 11.88
N GLU A 65 -11.11 2.58 12.40
CA GLU A 65 -12.47 2.43 12.89
C GLU A 65 -13.44 1.94 11.80
N ASN A 66 -13.37 2.52 10.59
CA ASN A 66 -14.20 2.09 9.47
C ASN A 66 -13.82 0.68 8.99
N HIS A 67 -12.51 0.39 8.94
CA HIS A 67 -12.03 -0.94 8.60
C HIS A 67 -12.55 -2.02 9.55
N ASP A 68 -12.40 -1.81 10.85
CA ASP A 68 -12.79 -2.79 11.89
C ASP A 68 -14.31 -3.00 11.95
N ARG A 69 -15.08 -2.00 11.57
CA ARG A 69 -16.54 -2.06 11.47
C ARG A 69 -17.06 -2.55 10.11
N GLY A 70 -16.17 -2.78 9.13
CA GLY A 70 -16.55 -3.18 7.78
C GLY A 70 -17.32 -2.09 7.02
N LEU A 71 -17.11 -0.81 7.36
CA LEU A 71 -17.78 0.31 6.70
C LEU A 71 -17.04 0.68 5.41
N PRO A 72 -17.75 0.88 4.29
CA PRO A 72 -17.13 1.16 2.98
C PRO A 72 -16.72 2.63 2.80
N VAL A 73 -16.62 3.41 3.87
CA VAL A 73 -16.33 4.84 3.83
C VAL A 73 -14.83 5.07 4.01
N GLY A 74 -14.20 5.61 2.98
CA GLY A 74 -12.78 5.97 2.99
C GLY A 74 -12.54 7.42 2.54
N LEU A 75 -11.34 7.94 2.79
CA LEU A 75 -10.87 9.23 2.27
C LEU A 75 -10.66 9.15 0.75
N ILE A 76 -10.22 7.99 0.27
CA ILE A 76 -10.02 7.67 -1.14
C ILE A 76 -10.64 6.30 -1.37
N TYR A 77 -11.32 6.15 -2.51
CA TYR A 77 -11.91 4.90 -2.94
C TYR A 77 -11.88 4.83 -4.47
N CYS A 78 -10.98 4.00 -5.01
CA CYS A 78 -10.81 3.78 -6.44
C CYS A 78 -11.06 2.30 -6.74
N GLU A 79 -12.08 2.00 -7.56
CA GLU A 79 -12.54 0.63 -7.83
C GLU A 79 -11.86 -0.02 -9.04
N ASN A 80 -10.99 0.71 -9.74
CA ASN A 80 -10.23 0.21 -10.88
C ASN A 80 -9.03 1.12 -11.17
N LYS A 81 -8.09 0.62 -12.00
CA LYS A 81 -6.90 1.35 -12.41
C LYS A 81 -7.21 2.69 -13.09
N ARG A 82 -8.34 2.77 -13.81
CA ARG A 82 -8.74 4.03 -14.47
C ARG A 82 -9.01 5.13 -13.44
N MET A 83 -9.75 4.84 -12.36
CA MET A 83 -9.98 5.81 -11.27
C MET A 83 -8.67 6.20 -10.57
N ILE A 84 -7.74 5.25 -10.40
CA ILE A 84 -6.41 5.52 -9.83
C ILE A 84 -5.65 6.48 -10.74
N HIS A 85 -5.68 6.26 -12.05
CA HIS A 85 -5.05 7.12 -13.04
C HIS A 85 -5.68 8.51 -13.08
N ASP A 86 -7.02 8.62 -13.09
CA ASP A 86 -7.73 9.90 -13.08
C ASP A 86 -7.37 10.72 -11.85
N ARG A 87 -7.21 10.07 -10.68
CA ARG A 87 -6.75 10.73 -9.48
C ARG A 87 -5.31 11.21 -9.60
N ALA A 88 -4.40 10.38 -10.12
CA ALA A 88 -3.01 10.77 -10.36
C ALA A 88 -2.92 11.97 -11.32
N PHE A 89 -3.69 11.93 -12.41
CA PHE A 89 -3.78 13.03 -13.37
C PHE A 89 -4.29 14.32 -12.72
N ALA A 90 -5.37 14.25 -11.95
CA ALA A 90 -5.92 15.40 -11.26
C ALA A 90 -4.91 16.02 -10.27
N LEU A 91 -4.09 15.22 -9.62
CA LEU A 91 -3.05 15.70 -8.71
C LEU A 91 -1.93 16.46 -9.45
N MET A 92 -1.52 15.97 -10.61
CA MET A 92 -0.43 16.57 -11.39
C MET A 92 -0.87 17.84 -12.12
N GLU A 93 -2.10 17.86 -12.67
CA GLU A 93 -2.51 18.89 -13.61
C GLU A 93 -3.44 19.95 -13.00
N THR A 94 -4.21 19.60 -11.98
CA THR A 94 -5.30 20.46 -11.51
C THR A 94 -5.25 20.81 -10.04
N SER A 95 -4.52 20.06 -9.22
CA SER A 95 -4.53 20.26 -7.77
C SER A 95 -3.53 21.31 -7.34
N MET A 96 -4.00 22.31 -6.60
CA MET A 96 -3.14 23.29 -5.93
C MET A 96 -2.97 22.91 -4.46
N PHE A 97 -1.80 22.49 -4.08
CA PHE A 97 -1.44 22.20 -2.69
C PHE A 97 -0.05 22.76 -2.34
N ALA A 98 0.19 23.03 -1.07
CA ALA A 98 1.49 23.53 -0.63
C ALA A 98 2.61 22.57 -1.01
N PRO A 99 3.69 23.03 -1.66
CA PRO A 99 4.81 22.18 -2.04
C PRO A 99 5.39 21.45 -0.84
N ARG A 100 5.68 20.17 -1.02
CA ARG A 100 6.14 19.28 0.05
C ARG A 100 6.96 18.12 -0.47
N TYR A 101 7.84 17.63 0.39
CA TYR A 101 8.44 16.32 0.26
C TYR A 101 7.68 15.31 1.11
N LEU A 102 7.48 14.12 0.59
CA LEU A 102 6.99 12.97 1.35
C LEU A 102 8.10 11.92 1.49
N ARG A 103 8.00 11.11 2.54
CA ARG A 103 8.81 9.91 2.73
C ARG A 103 7.94 8.80 3.25
N HIS A 104 7.76 7.79 2.42
CA HIS A 104 7.06 6.56 2.76
C HIS A 104 8.06 5.57 3.34
N ILE A 105 7.83 5.14 4.57
CA ILE A 105 8.58 4.08 5.24
C ILE A 105 7.66 2.88 5.35
N ILE A 106 7.93 1.83 4.59
CA ILE A 106 7.15 0.59 4.58
C ILE A 106 8.01 -0.50 5.19
N ALA A 107 7.51 -1.14 6.25
CA ALA A 107 8.28 -2.10 7.02
C ALA A 107 7.40 -3.20 7.64
N ASN A 108 8.03 -4.16 8.31
CA ASN A 108 7.37 -5.26 9.01
C ASN A 108 6.40 -6.04 8.11
N GLN A 109 6.84 -6.28 6.90
CA GLN A 109 6.05 -7.00 5.91
C GLN A 109 5.87 -8.47 6.28
N VAL A 110 4.66 -8.98 6.08
CA VAL A 110 4.30 -10.38 6.28
C VAL A 110 3.48 -10.87 5.10
N VAL A 111 3.89 -11.98 4.50
CA VAL A 111 3.03 -12.75 3.58
C VAL A 111 2.02 -13.52 4.44
N VAL A 112 0.74 -13.23 4.26
CA VAL A 112 -0.36 -13.82 5.03
C VAL A 112 -0.76 -15.16 4.43
N SER A 113 -0.95 -15.20 3.11
CA SER A 113 -1.27 -16.42 2.37
C SER A 113 -0.85 -16.33 0.91
N VAL A 114 -0.66 -17.50 0.31
CA VAL A 114 -0.58 -17.69 -1.14
C VAL A 114 -1.68 -18.68 -1.50
N GLU A 115 -2.65 -18.23 -2.28
CA GLU A 115 -3.80 -19.02 -2.68
C GLU A 115 -3.45 -19.97 -3.83
N SER A 116 -4.30 -20.96 -4.08
CA SER A 116 -4.06 -21.97 -5.15
C SER A 116 -4.06 -21.38 -6.57
N ASP A 117 -4.70 -20.24 -6.77
CA ASP A 117 -4.71 -19.48 -8.04
C ASP A 117 -3.50 -18.56 -8.22
N GLY A 118 -2.57 -18.57 -7.26
CA GLY A 118 -1.40 -17.69 -7.24
C GLY A 118 -1.64 -16.30 -6.66
N THR A 119 -2.83 -16.00 -6.19
CA THR A 119 -3.12 -14.75 -5.47
C THR A 119 -2.36 -14.71 -4.16
N ILE A 120 -1.68 -13.59 -3.87
CA ILE A 120 -0.85 -13.40 -2.69
C ILE A 120 -1.48 -12.34 -1.82
N LYS A 121 -1.72 -12.65 -0.54
CA LYS A 121 -2.14 -11.68 0.47
C LYS A 121 -0.98 -11.32 1.38
N SER A 122 -0.77 -10.05 1.58
CA SER A 122 0.25 -9.56 2.51
C SER A 122 -0.24 -8.37 3.33
N ARG A 123 0.53 -8.05 4.36
CA ARG A 123 0.38 -6.82 5.11
C ARG A 123 1.74 -6.22 5.43
N ALA A 124 1.79 -4.89 5.54
CA ALA A 124 2.99 -4.18 5.98
C ALA A 124 2.58 -2.95 6.78
N ASN A 125 3.40 -2.54 7.74
CA ASN A 125 3.21 -1.25 8.40
C ASN A 125 3.73 -0.15 7.49
N TYR A 126 3.09 1.02 7.53
CA TYR A 126 3.60 2.19 6.83
C TYR A 126 3.58 3.44 7.71
N VAL A 127 4.53 4.31 7.46
CA VAL A 127 4.63 5.65 8.03
C VAL A 127 4.92 6.62 6.88
N VAL A 128 4.15 7.69 6.79
CA VAL A 128 4.40 8.77 5.85
C VAL A 128 4.78 10.02 6.62
N LEU A 129 5.98 10.50 6.39
CA LEU A 129 6.46 11.78 6.88
C LEU A 129 6.31 12.83 5.79
N GLN A 130 6.02 14.08 6.17
CA GLN A 130 6.03 15.21 5.24
C GLN A 130 6.92 16.35 5.76
N VAL A 131 7.53 17.05 4.81
CA VAL A 131 8.22 18.33 5.04
C VAL A 131 7.62 19.35 4.09
N LEU A 132 6.96 20.37 4.61
CA LEU A 132 6.49 21.50 3.81
C LEU A 132 7.68 22.41 3.48
N PHE A 133 7.71 22.99 2.29
CA PHE A 133 8.84 23.82 1.85
C PHE A 133 9.05 25.09 2.70
N ASP A 134 7.99 25.55 3.36
CA ASP A 134 8.00 26.71 4.24
C ASP A 134 8.17 26.38 5.73
N ARG A 135 8.45 25.11 6.06
CA ARG A 135 8.61 24.64 7.45
C ARG A 135 9.94 23.92 7.63
N PRO A 136 10.62 24.14 8.77
CA PRO A 136 11.89 23.49 9.06
C PRO A 136 11.73 22.03 9.51
N ASP A 137 10.56 21.64 10.02
CA ASP A 137 10.35 20.37 10.69
C ASP A 137 9.61 19.36 9.81
N ALA A 138 10.03 18.11 9.89
CA ALA A 138 9.25 17.00 9.38
C ALA A 138 8.09 16.71 10.32
N THR A 139 6.91 16.47 9.76
CA THR A 139 5.71 16.10 10.52
C THR A 139 5.22 14.72 10.11
N LEU A 140 4.62 14.01 11.06
CA LEU A 140 3.92 12.76 10.75
C LEU A 140 2.66 13.11 9.95
N HIS A 141 2.57 12.58 8.73
CA HIS A 141 1.41 12.75 7.88
C HIS A 141 0.38 11.66 8.11
N GLN A 142 0.82 10.40 8.04
CA GLN A 142 -0.04 9.24 8.23
C GLN A 142 0.76 8.05 8.75
N VAL A 143 0.13 7.21 9.56
CA VAL A 143 0.67 5.92 10.02
C VAL A 143 -0.45 4.88 9.99
N GLY A 144 -0.10 3.66 9.62
CA GLY A 144 -1.09 2.58 9.56
C GLY A 144 -0.55 1.28 9.00
N VAL A 145 -1.47 0.49 8.46
CA VAL A 145 -1.18 -0.83 7.89
C VAL A 145 -1.72 -0.91 6.47
N TYR A 146 -0.91 -1.40 5.55
CA TYR A 146 -1.37 -1.88 4.25
C TYR A 146 -1.88 -3.31 4.37
N TYR A 147 -3.04 -3.55 3.82
CA TYR A 147 -3.59 -4.88 3.51
C TYR A 147 -3.61 -5.01 2.00
N ASP A 148 -2.76 -5.89 1.49
CA ASP A 148 -2.49 -6.01 0.07
C ASP A 148 -2.95 -7.34 -0.48
N VAL A 149 -3.44 -7.31 -1.71
CA VAL A 149 -3.64 -8.48 -2.56
C VAL A 149 -2.83 -8.27 -3.83
N PHE A 150 -1.92 -9.20 -4.09
CA PHE A 150 -1.11 -9.19 -5.30
C PHE A 150 -1.54 -10.28 -6.26
N ARG A 151 -1.43 -9.99 -7.55
CA ARG A 151 -1.53 -10.97 -8.65
C ARG A 151 -0.39 -10.79 -9.63
N ARG A 152 -0.06 -11.85 -10.36
CA ARG A 152 0.93 -11.78 -11.44
C ARG A 152 0.25 -11.47 -12.77
N VAL A 153 0.73 -10.45 -13.47
CA VAL A 153 0.30 -10.07 -14.81
C VAL A 153 1.54 -10.06 -15.70
N GLY A 154 1.57 -10.96 -16.68
CA GLY A 154 2.75 -11.12 -17.54
C GLY A 154 4.03 -11.53 -16.80
N GLY A 155 3.90 -12.21 -15.66
CA GLY A 155 5.02 -12.59 -14.77
C GLY A 155 5.38 -11.53 -13.72
N GLU A 156 4.97 -10.29 -13.88
CA GLU A 156 5.21 -9.20 -12.94
C GLU A 156 4.20 -9.18 -11.80
N LEU A 157 4.67 -8.86 -10.59
CA LEU A 157 3.82 -8.67 -9.42
C LEU A 157 3.10 -7.32 -9.54
N LYS A 158 1.76 -7.34 -9.41
CA LYS A 158 0.92 -6.13 -9.41
C LYS A 158 -0.08 -6.15 -8.27
N LEU A 159 -0.46 -4.97 -7.78
CA LEU A 159 -1.50 -4.80 -6.78
C LEU A 159 -2.88 -5.00 -7.41
N ALA A 160 -3.59 -6.02 -6.97
CA ALA A 160 -5.02 -6.20 -7.22
C ALA A 160 -5.86 -5.48 -6.16
N GLU A 161 -5.32 -5.31 -4.95
CA GLU A 161 -5.94 -4.51 -3.91
C GLU A 161 -4.87 -3.94 -2.98
N ARG A 162 -5.03 -2.67 -2.58
CA ARG A 162 -4.33 -2.07 -1.44
C ARG A 162 -5.31 -1.28 -0.60
N ARG A 163 -5.48 -1.71 0.65
CA ARG A 163 -6.20 -0.95 1.66
C ARG A 163 -5.18 -0.31 2.61
N CYS A 164 -5.10 1.02 2.56
CA CYS A 164 -4.30 1.82 3.48
C CYS A 164 -5.14 2.14 4.71
N VAL A 165 -5.02 1.34 5.76
CA VAL A 165 -5.79 1.51 7.00
C VAL A 165 -4.98 2.37 7.96
N TYR A 166 -5.38 3.64 8.11
CA TYR A 166 -4.65 4.57 8.96
C TYR A 166 -5.15 4.61 10.40
N ASP A 167 -4.21 4.86 11.32
CA ASP A 167 -4.43 4.92 12.77
C ASP A 167 -4.62 6.33 13.31
N ASN A 168 -4.31 7.35 12.50
CA ASN A 168 -4.47 8.74 12.91
C ASN A 168 -5.94 9.07 13.21
N LEU A 169 -6.21 9.77 14.32
CA LEU A 169 -7.56 10.27 14.61
C LEU A 169 -8.01 11.30 13.56
N LEU A 170 -7.08 12.15 13.15
CA LEU A 170 -7.29 13.16 12.11
C LEU A 170 -6.14 13.06 11.08
N VAL A 171 -6.50 12.98 9.81
CA VAL A 171 -5.55 13.14 8.71
C VAL A 171 -5.62 14.60 8.25
N PRO A 172 -4.49 15.30 8.08
CA PRO A 172 -4.50 16.66 7.55
C PRO A 172 -5.33 16.75 6.26
N ASN A 173 -6.10 17.82 6.10
CA ASN A 173 -7.02 18.04 4.97
C ASN A 173 -6.36 17.97 3.59
N ALA A 174 -5.04 17.92 3.53
CA ALA A 174 -4.26 17.80 2.32
C ALA A 174 -3.76 16.37 2.11
N LEU A 175 -4.64 15.36 2.16
CA LEU A 175 -4.34 14.04 1.59
C LEU A 175 -4.34 14.18 0.06
N CYS A 176 -3.33 14.88 -0.46
CA CYS A 176 -3.21 15.16 -1.87
C CYS A 176 -2.56 13.96 -2.58
N ILE A 177 -1.39 13.55 -2.09
CA ILE A 177 -0.61 12.45 -2.66
C ILE A 177 -1.09 11.13 -2.05
N PRO A 178 -1.23 10.07 -2.82
CA PRO A 178 -1.51 8.72 -2.32
C PRO A 178 -0.49 8.27 -1.27
N VAL A 179 -0.88 7.34 -0.45
CA VAL A 179 -0.03 6.76 0.59
C VAL A 179 0.19 5.28 0.39
#